data_866712ab7b78b0864d97943362e38aa3
#
_entry.id   866712ab7b78b0864d97943362e38aa3
#
_cell.length_a   1.000
_cell.length_b   1.000
_cell.length_c   1.000
_cell.angle_alpha   90.00
_cell.angle_beta   90.00
_cell.angle_gamma   90.00
#
_symmetry.space_group_name_H-M   'P 1'
#
loop_
_entity.id
_entity.type
_entity.pdbx_description
1 polymer ?
#
loop_
_entity_poly.entity_id
_entity_poly.type
_entity_poly.pdbx_seq_one_letter_code
_entity_poly.pdbx_strand_id
1 'polypeptide(L)'
;MTTSTTPRMLFVNLPVSDLPRARAFYDALGFTNEPRFSDDTAAAMVWSDTIHVMLLTHAKWASFTTRPIAPTGSSEVMLCLSCADRDEVNRMADAAAPSGGTSDVNPAQDHGFMFGRSLADPDGHVWEVMWMDPAVAAGEAIPDVA
;
A
#
# COMPACT_ATOMS: atom_id res chain seq x y z
N MET A 1 18.83 18.97 24.28
CA MET A 1 17.41 19.09 23.95
C MET A 1 16.87 17.71 23.58
N THR A 2 15.84 17.30 24.24
CA THR A 2 15.23 15.99 23.95
C THR A 2 14.17 16.21 22.87
N THR A 3 14.35 15.59 21.73
CA THR A 3 13.30 15.53 20.73
C THR A 3 12.30 14.44 21.10
N SER A 4 11.04 14.69 20.84
CA SER A 4 10.01 13.67 21.00
C SER A 4 10.37 12.46 20.14
N THR A 5 10.37 11.26 20.75
CA THR A 5 10.60 10.01 20.03
C THR A 5 9.30 9.33 19.64
N THR A 6 8.16 10.00 19.87
CA THR A 6 6.87 9.45 19.44
C THR A 6 6.87 9.24 17.91
N PRO A 7 6.72 8.00 17.43
CA PRO A 7 6.70 7.74 16.00
C PRO A 7 5.54 8.48 15.35
N ARG A 8 5.80 9.05 14.18
CA ARG A 8 4.72 9.58 13.36
C ARG A 8 4.15 8.44 12.54
N MET A 9 2.84 8.36 12.51
CA MET A 9 2.13 7.24 11.91
C MET A 9 1.27 7.73 10.76
N LEU A 10 1.12 6.86 9.77
CA LEU A 10 0.20 7.09 8.66
C LEU A 10 -0.91 6.03 8.72
N PHE A 11 -2.15 6.48 8.71
CA PHE A 11 -3.33 5.64 8.59
C PHE A 11 -4.01 5.98 7.28
N VAL A 12 -4.03 5.04 6.36
CA VAL A 12 -4.67 5.22 5.06
C VAL A 12 -6.04 4.56 5.09
N ASN A 13 -7.10 5.34 4.92
CA ASN A 13 -8.46 4.82 4.84
C ASN A 13 -8.83 4.55 3.38
N LEU A 14 -9.28 3.34 3.08
CA LEU A 14 -9.68 2.95 1.73
C LEU A 14 -11.07 2.33 1.77
N PRO A 15 -12.01 2.80 0.92
CA PRO A 15 -13.32 2.17 0.79
C PRO A 15 -13.20 0.88 -0.03
N VAL A 16 -13.84 -0.19 0.44
CA VAL A 16 -13.82 -1.47 -0.26
C VAL A 16 -15.23 -2.03 -0.39
N SER A 17 -15.51 -2.68 -1.51
CA SER A 17 -16.84 -3.23 -1.79
C SER A 17 -17.09 -4.56 -1.10
N ASP A 18 -16.03 -5.30 -0.78
CA ASP A 18 -16.10 -6.62 -0.15
C ASP A 18 -14.96 -6.71 0.86
N LEU A 19 -15.28 -6.52 2.14
CA LEU A 19 -14.25 -6.45 3.18
C LEU A 19 -13.46 -7.76 3.34
N PRO A 20 -14.08 -8.95 3.40
CA PRO A 20 -13.32 -10.19 3.48
C PRO A 20 -12.36 -10.39 2.29
N ARG A 21 -12.81 -10.08 1.09
CA ARG A 21 -11.98 -10.18 -0.12
C ARG A 21 -10.80 -9.21 -0.07
N ALA A 22 -11.06 -7.95 0.32
CA ALA A 22 -10.02 -6.94 0.43
C ALA A 22 -8.98 -7.35 1.48
N ARG A 23 -9.45 -7.83 2.64
CA ARG A 23 -8.55 -8.30 3.70
C ARG A 23 -7.66 -9.44 3.23
N ALA A 24 -8.22 -10.43 2.54
CA ALA A 24 -7.44 -11.54 2.00
C ALA A 24 -6.40 -11.08 0.99
N PHE A 25 -6.73 -10.07 0.17
CA PHE A 25 -5.80 -9.48 -0.77
C PHE A 25 -4.59 -8.88 -0.06
N TYR A 26 -4.81 -8.04 0.95
CA TYR A 26 -3.72 -7.39 1.67
C TYR A 26 -2.90 -8.39 2.51
N ASP A 27 -3.54 -9.43 3.05
CA ASP A 27 -2.82 -10.54 3.68
C ASP A 27 -1.83 -11.19 2.70
N ALA A 28 -2.28 -11.44 1.47
CA ALA A 28 -1.45 -12.05 0.43
C ALA A 28 -0.27 -11.17 0.02
N LEU A 29 -0.41 -9.85 0.13
CA LEU A 29 0.69 -8.91 -0.13
C LEU A 29 1.71 -8.86 1.00
N GLY A 30 1.38 -9.36 2.19
CA GLY A 30 2.28 -9.34 3.33
C GLY A 30 1.88 -8.40 4.46
N PHE A 31 0.71 -7.76 4.38
CA PHE A 31 0.16 -7.00 5.50
C PHE A 31 -0.32 -7.95 6.59
N THR A 32 -0.32 -7.48 7.83
CA THR A 32 -0.81 -8.24 8.97
C THR A 32 -2.07 -7.60 9.51
N ASN A 33 -3.15 -8.37 9.66
CA ASN A 33 -4.38 -7.86 10.26
C ASN A 33 -4.19 -7.61 11.76
N GLU A 34 -4.73 -6.49 12.25
CA GLU A 34 -4.80 -6.17 13.66
C GLU A 34 -6.24 -6.37 14.16
N PRO A 35 -6.51 -7.48 14.87
CA PRO A 35 -7.89 -7.82 15.28
C PRO A 35 -8.52 -6.81 16.24
N ARG A 36 -7.72 -6.12 17.05
CA ARG A 36 -8.25 -5.14 18.02
C ARG A 36 -8.99 -3.98 17.37
N PHE A 37 -8.64 -3.67 16.12
CA PHE A 37 -9.23 -2.58 15.36
C PHE A 37 -9.92 -3.08 14.10
N SER A 38 -10.42 -4.31 14.14
CA SER A 38 -11.08 -4.94 13.01
C SER A 38 -12.43 -5.52 13.44
N ASP A 39 -13.45 -5.33 12.61
CA ASP A 39 -14.79 -5.88 12.81
C ASP A 39 -15.46 -6.10 11.45
N ASP A 40 -16.79 -6.22 11.41
CA ASP A 40 -17.52 -6.44 10.17
C ASP A 40 -17.53 -5.23 9.23
N THR A 41 -17.10 -4.06 9.70
CA THR A 41 -17.17 -2.81 8.94
C THR A 41 -15.80 -2.27 8.58
N ALA A 42 -14.74 -2.73 9.25
CA ALA A 42 -13.38 -2.23 9.05
C ALA A 42 -12.35 -3.31 9.33
N ALA A 43 -11.29 -3.32 8.56
CA ALA A 43 -10.13 -4.18 8.83
C ALA A 43 -8.86 -3.32 8.88
N ALA A 44 -8.17 -3.37 10.02
CA ALA A 44 -6.89 -2.71 10.18
C ALA A 44 -5.78 -3.63 9.67
N MET A 45 -5.06 -3.18 8.65
CA MET A 45 -3.97 -3.93 8.03
C MET A 45 -2.66 -3.19 8.29
N VAL A 46 -1.69 -3.88 8.86
CA VAL A 46 -0.42 -3.29 9.28
C VAL A 46 0.67 -3.64 8.28
N TRP A 47 1.31 -2.63 7.71
CA TRP A 47 2.52 -2.79 6.89
C TRP A 47 3.77 -2.74 7.75
N SER A 48 3.83 -1.75 8.63
CA SER A 48 4.95 -1.55 9.57
C SER A 48 4.41 -0.93 10.85
N ASP A 49 5.27 -0.70 11.83
CA ASP A 49 4.88 -0.06 13.08
C ASP A 49 4.25 1.33 12.87
N THR A 50 4.57 1.99 11.76
CA THR A 50 4.12 3.36 11.50
C THR A 50 3.17 3.50 10.32
N ILE A 51 2.96 2.45 9.54
CA ILE A 51 2.11 2.49 8.34
C ILE A 51 0.99 1.48 8.48
N HIS A 52 -0.24 2.00 8.50
CA HIS A 52 -1.46 1.22 8.67
C HIS A 52 -2.45 1.56 7.56
N VAL A 53 -3.18 0.56 7.11
CA VAL A 53 -4.24 0.72 6.12
C VAL A 53 -5.55 0.26 6.75
N MET A 54 -6.55 1.14 6.72
CA MET A 54 -7.89 0.82 7.22
C MET A 54 -8.78 0.54 6.02
N LEU A 55 -9.16 -0.71 5.86
CA LEU A 55 -10.12 -1.11 4.84
C LEU A 55 -11.52 -0.93 5.42
N LEU A 56 -12.34 -0.10 4.77
CA LEU A 56 -13.65 0.29 5.29
C LEU A 56 -14.73 -0.15 4.32
N THR A 57 -15.80 -0.76 4.85
CA THR A 57 -17.01 -0.97 4.03
C THR A 57 -17.52 0.38 3.53
N HIS A 58 -18.30 0.39 2.45
CA HIS A 58 -18.87 1.63 1.93
C HIS A 58 -19.73 2.34 2.97
N ALA A 59 -20.49 1.59 3.79
CA ALA A 59 -21.29 2.17 4.86
C ALA A 59 -20.41 2.82 5.94
N LYS A 60 -19.30 2.17 6.30
CA LYS A 60 -18.36 2.73 7.28
C LYS A 60 -17.68 3.97 6.74
N TRP A 61 -17.25 3.93 5.48
CA TRP A 61 -16.69 5.11 4.81
C TRP A 61 -17.66 6.28 4.85
N ALA A 62 -18.93 6.03 4.51
CA ALA A 62 -19.97 7.08 4.52
C ALA A 62 -20.21 7.67 5.91
N SER A 63 -19.88 6.95 6.98
CA SER A 63 -19.98 7.48 8.34
C SER A 63 -18.89 8.51 8.67
N PHE A 64 -17.81 8.53 7.90
CA PHE A 64 -16.69 9.48 8.11
C PHE A 64 -16.76 10.69 7.20
N THR A 65 -17.40 10.60 6.05
CA THR A 65 -17.42 11.69 5.08
C THR A 65 -18.69 11.63 4.23
N THR A 66 -19.16 12.81 3.82
CA THR A 66 -20.26 12.94 2.87
C THR A 66 -19.79 12.93 1.41
N ARG A 67 -18.48 12.97 1.19
CA ARG A 67 -17.94 12.92 -0.17
C ARG A 67 -18.19 11.58 -0.81
N PRO A 68 -18.58 11.54 -2.09
CA PRO A 68 -18.80 10.26 -2.77
C PRO A 68 -17.50 9.48 -2.94
N ILE A 69 -17.63 8.17 -2.97
CA ILE A 69 -16.50 7.28 -3.25
C ILE A 69 -16.10 7.47 -4.71
N ALA A 70 -14.78 7.63 -4.97
CA ALA A 70 -14.27 7.79 -6.32
C ALA A 70 -14.56 6.53 -7.18
N PRO A 71 -14.82 6.69 -8.47
CA PRO A 71 -14.97 5.55 -9.38
C PRO A 71 -13.69 4.68 -9.41
N THR A 72 -13.88 3.36 -9.56
CA THR A 72 -12.77 2.41 -9.51
C THR A 72 -11.71 2.61 -10.61
N GLY A 73 -12.05 3.29 -11.69
CA GLY A 73 -11.12 3.61 -12.76
C GLY A 73 -10.36 4.92 -12.56
N SER A 74 -10.60 5.62 -11.45
CA SER A 74 -9.97 6.92 -11.16
C SER A 74 -9.02 6.80 -9.99
N SER A 75 -7.87 7.47 -10.08
CA SER A 75 -6.89 7.51 -8.99
C SER A 75 -6.53 8.96 -8.69
N GLU A 76 -6.78 9.40 -7.46
CA GLU A 76 -6.28 10.69 -6.98
C GLU A 76 -4.84 10.55 -6.48
N VAL A 77 -4.53 9.40 -5.90
CA VAL A 77 -3.20 9.14 -5.33
C VAL A 77 -2.72 7.77 -5.77
N MET A 78 -1.40 7.60 -5.78
CA MET A 78 -0.73 6.31 -5.84
C MET A 78 0.11 6.19 -4.59
N LEU A 79 -0.18 5.19 -3.77
CA LEU A 79 0.51 5.00 -2.50
C LEU A 79 1.72 4.10 -2.74
N CYS A 80 2.89 4.55 -2.33
CA CYS A 80 4.13 3.82 -2.56
C CYS A 80 4.68 3.28 -1.25
N LEU A 81 4.92 1.98 -1.21
CA LEU A 81 5.51 1.29 -0.05
C LEU A 81 6.96 0.91 -0.36
N SER A 82 7.84 1.10 0.61
CA SER A 82 9.21 0.63 0.49
C SER A 82 9.29 -0.86 0.80
N CYS A 83 10.15 -1.56 0.05
CA CYS A 83 10.46 -2.97 0.23
C CYS A 83 11.92 -3.15 0.61
N ALA A 84 12.24 -4.27 1.24
CA ALA A 84 13.58 -4.57 1.70
C ALA A 84 14.56 -4.85 0.55
N ASP A 85 14.07 -5.42 -0.55
CA ASP A 85 14.86 -5.82 -1.70
C ASP A 85 13.97 -5.93 -2.96
N ARG A 86 14.62 -6.23 -4.09
CA ARG A 86 13.92 -6.42 -5.37
C ARG A 86 13.00 -7.64 -5.34
N ASP A 87 13.37 -8.69 -4.63
CA ASP A 87 12.56 -9.91 -4.55
C ASP A 87 11.23 -9.63 -3.85
N GLU A 88 11.22 -8.79 -2.81
CA GLU A 88 9.99 -8.39 -2.14
C GLU A 88 9.08 -7.57 -3.06
N VAL A 89 9.66 -6.64 -3.84
CA VAL A 89 8.89 -5.90 -4.85
C VAL A 89 8.20 -6.86 -5.82
N ASN A 90 8.94 -7.83 -6.35
CA ASN A 90 8.40 -8.79 -7.29
C ASN A 90 7.35 -9.70 -6.64
N ARG A 91 7.59 -10.17 -5.42
CA ARG A 91 6.65 -11.01 -4.70
C ARG A 91 5.31 -10.31 -4.49
N MET A 92 5.34 -9.04 -4.05
CA MET A 92 4.13 -8.27 -3.81
C MET A 92 3.37 -7.99 -5.11
N ALA A 93 4.05 -7.51 -6.13
CA ALA A 93 3.41 -7.20 -7.41
C ALA A 93 2.84 -8.46 -8.07
N ASP A 94 3.58 -9.58 -8.02
CA ASP A 94 3.12 -10.85 -8.60
C ASP A 94 1.94 -11.44 -7.83
N ALA A 95 1.82 -11.18 -6.53
CA ALA A 95 0.71 -11.69 -5.71
C ALA A 95 -0.62 -10.99 -6.01
N ALA A 96 -0.62 -9.82 -6.61
CA ALA A 96 -1.83 -9.02 -6.79
C ALA A 96 -2.86 -9.70 -7.71
N ALA A 97 -2.45 -10.12 -8.91
CA ALA A 97 -3.38 -10.71 -9.86
C ALA A 97 -4.03 -12.01 -9.34
N PRO A 98 -3.27 -13.00 -8.80
CA PRO A 98 -3.89 -14.19 -8.25
C PRO A 98 -4.82 -13.94 -7.07
N SER A 99 -4.66 -12.81 -6.37
CA SER A 99 -5.44 -12.46 -5.18
C SER A 99 -6.63 -11.56 -5.49
N GLY A 100 -6.97 -11.35 -6.76
CA GLY A 100 -8.15 -10.63 -7.18
C GLY A 100 -7.92 -9.18 -7.59
N GLY A 101 -6.69 -8.71 -7.55
CA GLY A 101 -6.31 -7.38 -8.02
C GLY A 101 -5.67 -7.42 -9.40
N THR A 102 -4.80 -6.45 -9.67
CA THR A 102 -4.10 -6.31 -10.95
C THR A 102 -2.61 -6.12 -10.68
N SER A 103 -1.78 -6.90 -11.37
CA SER A 103 -0.33 -6.71 -11.35
C SER A 103 0.07 -5.77 -12.47
N ASP A 104 1.03 -4.87 -12.20
CA ASP A 104 1.59 -3.95 -13.18
C ASP A 104 0.55 -3.05 -13.87
N VAL A 105 -0.15 -2.26 -13.05
CA VAL A 105 -1.07 -1.22 -13.55
C VAL A 105 -0.32 -0.22 -14.42
N ASN A 106 0.90 0.12 -14.01
CA ASN A 106 1.81 0.99 -14.75
C ASN A 106 3.09 0.21 -15.08
N PRO A 107 3.88 0.67 -16.08
CA PRO A 107 5.15 0.02 -16.39
C PRO A 107 6.11 0.00 -15.21
N ALA A 108 6.88 -1.07 -15.07
CA ALA A 108 7.93 -1.17 -14.07
C ALA A 108 9.00 -0.10 -14.29
N GLN A 109 9.60 0.38 -13.18
CA GLN A 109 10.66 1.38 -13.20
C GLN A 109 11.92 0.75 -12.62
N ASP A 110 12.97 0.64 -13.43
CA ASP A 110 14.26 0.11 -12.97
C ASP A 110 15.35 1.11 -13.31
N HIS A 111 15.89 1.74 -12.27
CA HIS A 111 16.96 2.74 -12.39
C HIS A 111 18.29 2.22 -11.83
N GLY A 112 18.41 0.92 -11.59
CA GLY A 112 19.58 0.32 -10.96
C GLY A 112 19.61 0.51 -9.45
N PHE A 113 19.67 1.76 -8.98
CA PHE A 113 19.63 2.10 -7.55
C PHE A 113 18.20 2.04 -6.96
N MET A 114 17.20 1.99 -7.81
CA MET A 114 15.79 1.94 -7.43
C MET A 114 15.03 1.04 -8.40
N PHE A 115 14.16 0.21 -7.87
CA PHE A 115 13.30 -0.65 -8.67
C PHE A 115 11.88 -0.61 -8.10
N GLY A 116 10.91 -0.40 -8.96
CA GLY A 116 9.51 -0.33 -8.55
C GLY A 116 8.57 -0.97 -9.55
N ARG A 117 7.47 -1.48 -9.02
CA ARG A 117 6.33 -2.01 -9.78
C ARG A 117 5.05 -1.46 -9.17
N SER A 118 3.96 -1.57 -9.90
CA SER A 118 2.65 -1.14 -9.43
C SER A 118 1.68 -2.30 -9.37
N LEU A 119 0.61 -2.11 -8.61
CA LEU A 119 -0.49 -3.06 -8.51
C LEU A 119 -1.76 -2.31 -8.12
N ALA A 120 -2.89 -2.95 -8.33
CA ALA A 120 -4.17 -2.44 -7.84
C ALA A 120 -4.86 -3.53 -7.03
N ASP A 121 -5.58 -3.09 -5.99
CA ASP A 121 -6.39 -4.00 -5.20
C ASP A 121 -7.71 -4.32 -5.93
N PRO A 122 -8.57 -5.22 -5.39
CA PRO A 122 -9.83 -5.59 -6.07
C PRO A 122 -10.78 -4.42 -6.33
N ASP A 123 -10.65 -3.33 -5.60
CA ASP A 123 -11.47 -2.13 -5.78
C ASP A 123 -10.80 -1.08 -6.67
N GLY A 124 -9.62 -1.35 -7.20
CA GLY A 124 -8.91 -0.45 -8.10
C GLY A 124 -8.03 0.57 -7.42
N HIS A 125 -7.78 0.45 -6.12
CA HIS A 125 -6.81 1.32 -5.44
C HIS A 125 -5.40 0.98 -5.90
N VAL A 126 -4.67 1.98 -6.38
CA VAL A 126 -3.34 1.77 -6.97
C VAL A 126 -2.26 1.94 -5.93
N TRP A 127 -1.40 0.94 -5.87
CA TRP A 127 -0.20 0.93 -5.03
C TRP A 127 1.04 0.81 -5.89
N GLU A 128 2.10 1.45 -5.44
CA GLU A 128 3.45 1.19 -5.92
C GLU A 128 4.24 0.49 -4.82
N VAL A 129 5.11 -0.42 -5.20
CA VAL A 129 6.05 -1.08 -4.29
C VAL A 129 7.44 -0.89 -4.86
N MET A 130 8.37 -0.45 -4.02
CA MET A 130 9.69 -0.06 -4.50
C MET A 130 10.78 -0.43 -3.53
N TRP A 131 11.93 -0.74 -4.08
CA TRP A 131 13.19 -0.86 -3.36
C TRP A 131 14.14 0.25 -3.82
N MET A 132 14.88 0.80 -2.89
CA MET A 132 15.94 1.76 -3.17
C MET A 132 17.22 1.29 -2.50
N ASP A 133 18.35 1.44 -3.18
CA ASP A 133 19.65 1.17 -2.59
C ASP A 133 19.77 1.93 -1.26
N PRO A 134 20.06 1.24 -0.15
CA PRO A 134 20.12 1.88 1.17
C PRO A 134 21.10 3.07 1.24
N ALA A 135 22.18 3.03 0.48
CA ALA A 135 23.13 4.12 0.44
C ALA A 135 22.51 5.38 -0.19
N VAL A 136 21.75 5.23 -1.26
CA VAL A 136 21.02 6.35 -1.88
C VAL A 136 19.92 6.87 -0.97
N ALA A 137 19.19 5.96 -0.34
CA ALA A 137 18.13 6.33 0.62
C ALA A 137 18.70 7.08 1.83
N ALA A 138 19.96 6.79 2.22
CA ALA A 138 20.66 7.44 3.33
C ALA A 138 21.29 8.79 2.94
N GLY A 139 21.17 9.22 1.69
CA GLY A 139 21.61 10.54 1.23
C GLY A 139 22.83 10.54 0.33
N GLU A 140 23.33 9.38 -0.11
CA GLU A 140 24.39 9.35 -1.09
C GLU A 140 23.91 9.84 -2.45
N ALA A 141 24.86 10.30 -3.27
CA ALA A 141 24.54 10.82 -4.59
C ALA A 141 23.86 9.75 -5.46
N ILE A 142 22.80 10.18 -6.15
CA ILE A 142 22.10 9.31 -7.10
C ILE A 142 23.05 9.01 -8.26
N PRO A 143 23.27 7.70 -8.58
CA PRO A 143 24.08 7.34 -9.72
C PRO A 143 23.55 7.92 -11.02
N ASP A 144 24.46 8.31 -11.92
CA ASP A 144 24.07 8.74 -13.25
C ASP A 144 23.67 7.49 -14.05
N VAL A 145 22.39 7.39 -14.36
CA VAL A 145 21.85 6.29 -15.18
C VAL A 145 21.47 6.85 -16.54
N ALA A 146 22.21 6.45 -17.52
CA ALA A 146 21.96 6.87 -18.88
C ALA A 146 20.69 6.20 -19.45
#